data_35ee3133a000b330a7b8733eb1ec5fe2
#
_entry.id   35ee3133a000b330a7b8733eb1ec5fe2
#
_cell.length_a   1.000
_cell.length_b   1.000
_cell.length_c   1.000
_cell.angle_alpha   90.00
_cell.angle_beta   90.00
_cell.angle_gamma   90.00
#
_symmetry.space_group_name_H-M   'P 1'
#
loop_
_entity.id
_entity.type
_entity.pdbx_description
1 polymer ?
#
loop_
_entity_poly.entity_id
_entity_poly.type
_entity_poly.pdbx_seq_one_letter_code
_entity_poly.pdbx_strand_id
1 'polypeptide(L)'
;MSTQSKTIILTFVRHGQTDANFKRIIDGQGLDCPLNDIGLQQSQAAGKAMQNVTFHAAYSSDLKRAHKTCQIILEHNQANSVMAENVKQDKLLREKHFGVFEGQIGWHKWKAEEGKIGVDFTPENGESEETLQAT
;
A
#
# COMPACT_ATOMS: atom_id res chain seq x y z
N MET A 1 -30.80 -19.85 -22.07
CA MET A 1 -30.26 -19.50 -20.75
C MET A 1 -29.39 -18.29 -20.90
N SER A 2 -29.76 -17.17 -20.27
CA SER A 2 -28.89 -16.00 -20.22
C SER A 2 -27.78 -16.23 -19.19
N THR A 3 -26.53 -16.24 -19.63
CA THR A 3 -25.37 -16.15 -18.74
C THR A 3 -25.32 -14.72 -18.19
N GLN A 4 -25.66 -14.53 -16.91
CA GLN A 4 -25.43 -13.25 -16.23
C GLN A 4 -23.92 -13.09 -16.05
N SER A 5 -23.35 -12.09 -16.71
CA SER A 5 -21.97 -11.67 -16.45
C SER A 5 -21.91 -11.03 -15.06
N LYS A 6 -21.03 -11.56 -14.19
CA LYS A 6 -20.75 -10.93 -12.90
C LYS A 6 -19.58 -9.97 -13.09
N THR A 7 -19.79 -8.72 -12.74
CA THR A 7 -18.76 -7.68 -12.80
C THR A 7 -18.24 -7.42 -11.38
N ILE A 8 -16.91 -7.41 -11.25
CA ILE A 8 -16.23 -7.00 -10.02
C ILE A 8 -15.50 -5.71 -10.32
N ILE A 9 -15.70 -4.70 -9.47
CA ILE A 9 -15.01 -3.41 -9.53
C ILE A 9 -13.96 -3.41 -8.42
N LEU A 10 -12.70 -3.22 -8.78
CA LEU A 10 -11.59 -3.11 -7.84
C LEU A 10 -11.13 -1.66 -7.77
N THR A 11 -11.04 -1.13 -6.56
CA THR A 11 -10.51 0.20 -6.28
C THR A 11 -9.17 0.04 -5.55
N PHE A 12 -8.09 0.47 -6.19
CA PHE A 12 -6.75 0.45 -5.61
C PHE A 12 -6.38 1.83 -5.07
N VAL A 13 -5.92 1.88 -3.83
CA VAL A 13 -5.52 3.12 -3.17
C VAL A 13 -4.13 2.96 -2.60
N ARG A 14 -3.22 3.87 -2.96
CA ARG A 14 -1.92 3.97 -2.32
C ARG A 14 -2.08 4.58 -0.93
N HIS A 15 -1.29 4.10 0.04
CA HIS A 15 -1.27 4.68 1.39
C HIS A 15 -0.85 6.16 1.40
N GLY A 16 -1.28 6.90 2.41
CA GLY A 16 -0.89 8.28 2.64
C GLY A 16 0.61 8.41 2.98
N GLN A 17 1.10 9.65 3.00
CA GLN A 17 2.50 9.96 3.26
C GLN A 17 2.94 9.50 4.66
N THR A 18 4.17 8.99 4.74
CA THR A 18 4.90 8.73 5.98
C THR A 18 6.11 9.66 6.08
N ASP A 19 6.73 9.76 7.26
CA ASP A 19 7.99 10.50 7.41
C ASP A 19 9.12 9.87 6.60
N ALA A 20 9.10 8.55 6.42
CA ALA A 20 10.05 7.87 5.56
C ALA A 20 9.90 8.34 4.10
N ASN A 21 8.67 8.44 3.58
CA ASN A 21 8.42 8.98 2.24
C ASN A 21 8.91 10.42 2.11
N PHE A 22 8.59 11.27 3.08
CA PHE A 22 9.01 12.68 3.07
C PHE A 22 10.53 12.82 3.05
N LYS A 23 11.23 12.03 3.87
CA LYS A 23 12.70 12.02 3.95
C LYS A 23 13.37 11.21 2.84
N ARG A 24 12.60 10.60 1.94
CA ARG A 24 13.09 9.71 0.88
C ARG A 24 13.88 8.51 1.41
N ILE A 25 13.47 8.00 2.55
CA ILE A 25 13.99 6.76 3.13
C ILE A 25 13.22 5.60 2.49
N ILE A 26 13.93 4.54 2.14
CA ILE A 26 13.33 3.30 1.66
C ILE A 26 12.71 2.58 2.84
N ASP A 27 11.38 2.53 2.88
CA ASP A 27 10.63 1.96 4.00
C ASP A 27 10.40 0.45 3.83
N GLY A 28 9.97 0.03 2.64
CA GLY A 28 9.71 -1.37 2.34
C GLY A 28 8.77 -2.03 3.35
N GLN A 29 9.17 -3.18 3.88
CA GLN A 29 8.44 -3.94 4.89
C GLN A 29 9.00 -3.76 6.31
N GLY A 30 10.28 -3.41 6.45
CA GLY A 30 11.00 -3.51 7.71
C GLY A 30 10.75 -2.34 8.68
N LEU A 31 10.55 -1.12 8.18
CA LEU A 31 10.40 0.05 9.04
C LEU A 31 8.99 0.27 9.58
N ASP A 32 7.98 -0.22 8.89
CA ASP A 32 6.56 -0.10 9.27
C ASP A 32 6.17 1.30 9.81
N CYS A 33 6.61 2.35 9.14
CA CYS A 33 6.34 3.73 9.53
C CYS A 33 4.83 4.05 9.47
N PRO A 34 4.28 4.75 10.47
CA PRO A 34 2.91 5.23 10.44
C PRO A 34 2.73 6.39 9.47
N LEU A 35 1.49 6.75 9.18
CA LEU A 35 1.17 7.98 8.48
C LEU A 35 1.63 9.18 9.29
N ASN A 36 2.19 10.20 8.61
CA ASN A 36 2.40 11.52 9.18
C ASN A 36 1.13 12.39 9.02
N ASP A 37 1.17 13.62 9.50
CA ASP A 37 0.00 14.53 9.46
C ASP A 37 -0.50 14.77 8.02
N ILE A 38 0.41 14.87 7.06
CA ILE A 38 0.04 14.99 5.64
C ILE A 38 -0.63 13.71 5.14
N GLY A 39 -0.10 12.54 5.50
CA GLY A 39 -0.70 11.26 5.13
C GLY A 39 -2.09 11.05 5.72
N LEU A 40 -2.33 11.53 6.95
CA LEU A 40 -3.66 11.53 7.56
C LEU A 40 -4.63 12.41 6.76
N GLN A 41 -4.22 13.64 6.41
CA GLN A 41 -5.04 14.54 5.59
C GLN A 41 -5.32 13.97 4.20
N GLN A 42 -4.33 13.37 3.55
CA GLN A 42 -4.50 12.69 2.27
C GLN A 42 -5.53 11.55 2.34
N SER A 43 -5.46 10.75 3.40
CA SER A 43 -6.40 9.65 3.63
C SER A 43 -7.83 10.16 3.87
N GLN A 44 -7.99 11.24 4.62
CA GLN A 44 -9.29 11.90 4.83
C GLN A 44 -9.85 12.48 3.52
N ALA A 45 -9.02 13.11 2.71
CA ALA A 45 -9.43 13.64 1.41
C ALA A 45 -9.88 12.52 0.47
N ALA A 46 -9.16 11.41 0.44
CA ALA A 46 -9.55 10.22 -0.32
C ALA A 46 -10.89 9.64 0.19
N GLY A 47 -11.06 9.57 1.51
CA GLY A 47 -12.31 9.13 2.12
C GLY A 47 -13.51 10.00 1.73
N LYS A 48 -13.34 11.32 1.75
CA LYS A 48 -14.38 12.27 1.30
C LYS A 48 -14.70 12.11 -0.19
N ALA A 49 -13.69 11.91 -1.02
CA ALA A 49 -13.89 11.70 -2.46
C ALA A 49 -14.66 10.42 -2.77
N MET A 50 -14.52 9.39 -1.93
CA MET A 50 -15.17 8.09 -2.08
C MET A 50 -16.34 7.87 -1.11
N GLN A 51 -16.83 8.91 -0.44
CA GLN A 51 -17.82 8.79 0.63
C GLN A 51 -19.13 8.13 0.20
N ASN A 52 -19.49 8.24 -1.06
CA ASN A 52 -20.74 7.68 -1.62
C ASN A 52 -20.52 6.37 -2.40
N VAL A 53 -19.29 5.85 -2.41
CA VAL A 53 -19.00 4.57 -3.08
C VAL A 53 -19.28 3.43 -2.12
N THR A 54 -20.07 2.45 -2.54
CA THR A 54 -20.33 1.26 -1.72
C THR A 54 -19.21 0.24 -1.91
N PHE A 55 -18.53 -0.10 -0.84
CA PHE A 55 -17.51 -1.15 -0.79
C PHE A 55 -18.06 -2.38 -0.07
N HIS A 56 -18.16 -3.50 -0.76
CA HIS A 56 -18.65 -4.76 -0.19
C HIS A 56 -17.57 -5.51 0.61
N ALA A 57 -16.31 -5.28 0.29
CA ALA A 57 -15.17 -5.81 1.02
C ALA A 57 -14.00 -4.82 0.93
N ALA A 58 -13.14 -4.80 1.93
CA ALA A 58 -11.93 -4.01 1.96
C ALA A 58 -10.76 -4.86 2.46
N TYR A 59 -9.65 -4.72 1.77
CA TYR A 59 -8.40 -5.39 2.08
C TYR A 59 -7.29 -4.36 2.16
N SER A 60 -6.36 -4.57 3.07
CA SER A 60 -5.15 -3.75 3.16
C SER A 60 -3.94 -4.62 3.46
N SER A 61 -2.76 -4.11 3.11
CA SER A 61 -1.55 -4.59 3.75
C SER A 61 -1.67 -4.46 5.27
N ASP A 62 -1.02 -5.34 6.01
CA ASP A 62 -0.95 -5.28 7.48
C ASP A 62 0.03 -4.20 8.00
N LEU A 63 0.79 -3.55 7.09
CA LEU A 63 1.63 -2.42 7.46
C LEU A 63 0.78 -1.22 7.90
N LYS A 64 1.21 -0.56 8.98
CA LYS A 64 0.46 0.51 9.66
C LYS A 64 -0.05 1.59 8.71
N ARG A 65 0.80 2.09 7.81
CA ARG A 65 0.45 3.14 6.86
C ARG A 65 -0.69 2.74 5.92
N ALA A 66 -0.66 1.51 5.40
CA ALA A 66 -1.68 1.03 4.49
C ALA A 66 -3.00 0.73 5.20
N HIS A 67 -2.92 0.03 6.33
CA HIS A 67 -4.10 -0.31 7.12
C HIS A 67 -4.82 0.94 7.62
N LYS A 68 -4.07 1.92 8.18
CA LYS A 68 -4.65 3.17 8.67
C LYS A 68 -5.28 4.00 7.55
N THR A 69 -4.65 4.06 6.37
CA THR A 69 -5.26 4.73 5.19
C THR A 69 -6.61 4.12 4.86
N CYS A 70 -6.69 2.79 4.78
CA CYS A 70 -7.93 2.08 4.47
C CYS A 70 -9.02 2.35 5.53
N GLN A 71 -8.68 2.29 6.81
CA GLN A 71 -9.62 2.59 7.89
C GLN A 71 -10.19 4.00 7.79
N ILE A 72 -9.34 5.01 7.60
CA ILE A 72 -9.76 6.42 7.49
C ILE A 72 -10.71 6.61 6.30
N ILE A 73 -10.44 5.98 5.16
CA ILE A 73 -11.33 6.05 3.99
C ILE A 73 -12.72 5.51 4.33
N LEU A 74 -12.78 4.37 5.00
CA LEU A 74 -14.06 3.74 5.38
C LEU A 74 -14.79 4.50 6.48
N GLU A 75 -14.07 5.10 7.44
CA GLU A 75 -14.66 5.98 8.47
C GLU A 75 -15.39 7.19 7.87
N HIS A 76 -14.96 7.69 6.72
CA HIS A 76 -15.62 8.78 6.00
C HIS A 76 -16.75 8.31 5.06
N ASN A 77 -16.91 7.00 4.89
CA ASN A 77 -17.89 6.46 3.96
C ASN A 77 -19.32 6.64 4.48
N GLN A 78 -20.20 7.18 3.65
CA GLN A 78 -21.61 7.42 3.95
C GLN A 78 -22.55 6.42 3.25
N ALA A 79 -22.00 5.59 2.37
CA ALA A 79 -22.73 4.50 1.74
C ALA A 79 -22.80 3.28 2.66
N ASN A 80 -23.64 2.33 2.35
CA ASN A 80 -23.71 1.07 3.10
C ASN A 80 -22.53 0.15 2.74
N SER A 81 -21.37 0.52 3.24
CA SER A 81 -20.08 -0.18 3.00
C SER A 81 -19.68 -1.07 4.15
N VAL A 82 -18.66 -1.90 3.91
CA VAL A 82 -17.95 -2.61 4.96
C VAL A 82 -17.41 -1.60 5.99
N MET A 83 -17.50 -1.93 7.27
CA MET A 83 -17.05 -1.05 8.35
C MET A 83 -15.52 -1.08 8.47
N ALA A 84 -14.94 0.03 8.96
CA ALA A 84 -13.49 0.20 9.08
C ALA A 84 -12.82 -0.89 9.96
N GLU A 85 -13.50 -1.38 10.99
CA GLU A 85 -13.03 -2.48 11.84
C GLU A 85 -13.00 -3.84 11.14
N ASN A 86 -13.71 -3.98 10.02
CA ASN A 86 -13.80 -5.23 9.26
C ASN A 86 -12.84 -5.27 8.06
N VAL A 87 -11.88 -4.36 7.97
CA VAL A 87 -10.82 -4.41 6.96
C VAL A 87 -9.98 -5.67 7.17
N LYS A 88 -9.87 -6.46 6.12
CA LYS A 88 -9.04 -7.67 6.12
C LYS A 88 -7.59 -7.30 5.82
N GLN A 89 -6.68 -7.65 6.71
CA GLN A 89 -5.24 -7.46 6.53
C GLN A 89 -4.64 -8.67 5.84
N ASP A 90 -3.77 -8.43 4.86
CA ASP A 90 -3.06 -9.51 4.16
C ASP A 90 -1.61 -9.09 3.89
N LYS A 91 -0.67 -9.95 4.30
CA LYS A 91 0.77 -9.75 4.08
C LYS A 91 1.14 -9.77 2.59
N LEU A 92 0.35 -10.44 1.76
CA LEU A 92 0.56 -10.47 0.30
C LEU A 92 0.36 -9.10 -0.36
N LEU A 93 -0.28 -8.16 0.34
CA LEU A 93 -0.47 -6.78 -0.11
C LEU A 93 0.65 -5.84 0.34
N ARG A 94 1.71 -6.34 0.98
CA ARG A 94 2.86 -5.52 1.37
C ARG A 94 3.62 -4.99 0.17
N GLU A 95 4.26 -3.84 0.36
CA GLU A 95 5.33 -3.35 -0.50
C GLU A 95 6.47 -4.37 -0.54
N LYS A 96 7.24 -4.35 -1.62
CA LYS A 96 8.46 -5.14 -1.77
C LYS A 96 9.41 -4.97 -0.58
N HIS A 97 10.02 -6.06 -0.16
CA HIS A 97 11.12 -6.01 0.81
C HIS A 97 12.41 -5.58 0.11
N PHE A 98 12.97 -4.45 0.53
CA PHE A 98 14.18 -3.88 -0.06
C PHE A 98 15.49 -4.31 0.63
N GLY A 99 15.41 -5.25 1.56
CA GLY A 99 16.57 -5.83 2.22
C GLY A 99 17.46 -4.78 2.89
N VAL A 100 18.75 -4.84 2.61
CA VAL A 100 19.77 -3.94 3.19
C VAL A 100 19.57 -2.46 2.86
N PHE A 101 18.74 -2.13 1.87
CA PHE A 101 18.43 -0.73 1.52
C PHE A 101 17.37 -0.10 2.39
N GLU A 102 16.60 -0.90 3.14
CA GLU A 102 15.60 -0.35 4.05
C GLU A 102 16.24 0.50 5.15
N GLY A 103 15.63 1.63 5.45
CA GLY A 103 16.17 2.61 6.39
C GLY A 103 17.23 3.56 5.81
N GLN A 104 17.64 3.36 4.56
CA GLN A 104 18.64 4.22 3.92
C GLN A 104 17.99 5.35 3.15
N ILE A 105 18.61 6.54 3.19
CA ILE A 105 18.29 7.63 2.26
C ILE A 105 18.95 7.28 0.94
N GLY A 106 18.18 7.25 -0.13
CA GLY A 106 18.81 7.10 -1.44
C GLY A 106 18.10 6.15 -2.38
N TRP A 107 16.83 6.42 -2.65
CA TRP A 107 16.16 5.85 -3.82
C TRP A 107 17.01 5.93 -5.10
N HIS A 108 17.90 6.95 -5.20
CA HIS A 108 18.85 7.08 -6.30
C HIS A 108 19.93 6.00 -6.29
N LYS A 109 20.37 5.53 -5.11
CA LYS A 109 21.35 4.44 -5.01
C LYS A 109 20.73 3.13 -5.45
N TRP A 110 19.50 2.85 -5.00
CA TRP A 110 18.73 1.71 -5.47
C TRP A 110 18.62 1.69 -7.00
N LYS A 111 18.13 2.79 -7.59
CA LYS A 111 18.02 2.90 -9.05
C LYS A 111 19.34 2.80 -9.79
N ALA A 112 20.42 3.31 -9.20
CA ALA A 112 21.76 3.18 -9.78
C ALA A 112 22.24 1.74 -9.78
N GLU A 113 22.00 0.98 -8.70
CA GLU A 113 22.34 -0.45 -8.65
C GLU A 113 21.45 -1.27 -9.57
N GLU A 114 20.14 -1.02 -9.57
CA GLU A 114 19.19 -1.63 -10.51
C GLU A 114 19.59 -1.39 -11.97
N GLY A 115 20.01 -0.16 -12.31
CA GLY A 115 20.48 0.20 -13.65
C GLY A 115 21.81 -0.47 -14.05
N LYS A 116 22.65 -0.86 -13.10
CA LYS A 116 23.91 -1.58 -13.36
C LYS A 116 23.71 -3.08 -13.55
N ILE A 117 22.71 -3.66 -12.89
CA ILE A 117 22.55 -5.12 -12.77
C ILE A 117 21.35 -5.60 -13.61
N GLY A 118 20.46 -4.70 -14.03
CA GLY A 118 19.25 -4.99 -14.81
C GLY A 118 18.00 -5.13 -13.94
N VAL A 119 16.88 -5.49 -14.58
CA VAL A 119 15.55 -5.56 -13.94
C VAL A 119 15.42 -6.65 -12.87
N ASP A 120 16.34 -7.59 -12.82
CA ASP A 120 16.29 -8.71 -11.86
C ASP A 120 17.14 -8.48 -10.61
N PHE A 121 17.42 -7.21 -10.29
CA PHE A 121 18.19 -6.89 -9.09
C PHE A 121 17.42 -7.25 -7.82
N THR A 122 17.95 -8.23 -7.08
CA THR A 122 17.47 -8.57 -5.75
C THR A 122 18.44 -8.03 -4.72
N PRO A 123 18.02 -7.12 -3.82
CA PRO A 123 18.88 -6.66 -2.76
C PRO A 123 19.18 -7.80 -1.78
N GLU A 124 20.34 -7.71 -1.14
CA GLU A 124 20.67 -8.64 -0.06
C GLU A 124 19.56 -8.61 1.01
N ASN A 125 19.06 -9.78 1.40
CA ASN A 125 17.93 -9.97 2.32
C ASN A 125 16.59 -9.34 1.86
N GLY A 126 16.46 -9.03 0.57
CA GLY A 126 15.24 -8.48 -0.02
C GLY A 126 14.52 -9.48 -0.92
N GLU A 127 13.47 -8.99 -1.57
CA GLU A 127 12.65 -9.76 -2.52
C GLU A 127 13.02 -9.44 -3.97
N SER A 128 12.99 -10.45 -4.83
CA SER A 128 13.05 -10.29 -6.29
C SER A 128 11.66 -9.95 -6.85
N GLU A 129 11.62 -9.43 -8.09
CA GLU A 129 10.35 -9.28 -8.81
C GLU A 129 9.65 -10.63 -9.03
N GLU A 130 10.43 -11.69 -9.26
CA GLU A 130 9.92 -13.05 -9.43
C GLU A 130 9.29 -13.57 -8.14
N THR A 131 9.92 -13.33 -6.98
CA THR A 131 9.36 -13.71 -5.67
C THR A 131 8.04 -12.99 -5.40
N LEU A 132 7.92 -11.70 -5.74
CA LEU A 132 6.68 -10.94 -5.62
C LEU A 132 5.56 -11.47 -6.50
N GLN A 133 5.88 -11.91 -7.71
CA GLN A 133 4.88 -12.45 -8.64
C GLN A 133 4.42 -13.86 -8.25
N ALA A 134 5.23 -14.61 -7.51
CA ALA A 134 4.91 -15.98 -7.05
C ALA A 134 4.02 -16.00 -5.79
N THR A 135 3.82 -14.86 -5.13
CA THR A 135 2.95 -14.72 -3.97
C THR A 135 1.63 -14.09 -4.35
#